data_98bdd36adee0f34f1b779526c6ab02f4
#
_entry.id   98bdd36adee0f34f1b779526c6ab02f4
#
_cell.length_a   1.000
_cell.length_b   1.000
_cell.length_c   1.000
_cell.angle_alpha   90.00
_cell.angle_beta   90.00
_cell.angle_gamma   90.00
#
_symmetry.space_group_name_H-M   'P 1'
#
loop_
_entity.id
_entity.type
_entity.pdbx_description
1 polymer ?
#
loop_
_entity_poly.entity_id
_entity_poly.type
_entity_poly.pdbx_seq_one_letter_code
_entity_poly.pdbx_strand_id
1 'polypeptide(L)'
;MAINFKLDPVRDVAPEQDDMGRSWVGFSPTHSAQQTYEQNRGVWVLGPRAAREQYATFSHDGIVRVVVEVDRVETVPAKDAAKRSKSAVVGRVLEAGHPVHDALVGQPADPHRNPVTYLPDPSNGPRTCGCGCGTAVADHRAFVTGHDQRAVHERITRQWGSTLGFIRWFDATYPAKPDGQG
;
A
#
# COMPACT_ATOMS: atom_id res chain seq x y z
N MET A 1 -1.47 4.15 -1.97
CA MET A 1 -0.09 4.00 -1.43
C MET A 1 0.71 3.15 -2.42
N ALA A 2 2.04 3.11 -2.32
CA ALA A 2 2.87 2.20 -3.11
C ALA A 2 3.38 1.07 -2.22
N ILE A 3 3.32 -0.18 -2.70
CA ILE A 3 3.99 -1.30 -2.03
C ILE A 3 5.50 -1.21 -2.29
N ASN A 4 6.32 -1.31 -1.25
CA ASN A 4 7.76 -1.24 -1.37
C ASN A 4 8.42 -2.58 -1.05
N PHE A 5 9.30 -3.02 -1.94
CA PHE A 5 10.13 -4.20 -1.81
C PHE A 5 11.57 -3.79 -1.55
N LYS A 6 12.09 -4.20 -0.40
CA LYS A 6 13.51 -3.98 -0.08
C LYS A 6 14.35 -5.04 -0.75
N LEU A 7 15.36 -4.59 -1.46
CA LEU A 7 16.32 -5.44 -2.12
C LEU A 7 17.66 -5.42 -1.38
N ASP A 8 18.19 -6.60 -1.14
CA ASP A 8 19.58 -6.79 -0.76
C ASP A 8 20.51 -6.52 -1.97
N PRO A 9 21.83 -6.44 -1.79
CA PRO A 9 22.75 -6.49 -2.89
C PRO A 9 22.50 -7.70 -3.81
N VAL A 10 22.82 -7.54 -5.10
CA VAL A 10 22.65 -8.62 -6.07
C VAL A 10 23.36 -9.90 -5.62
N ARG A 11 22.68 -11.03 -5.79
CA ARG A 11 23.24 -12.36 -5.57
C ARG A 11 22.68 -13.36 -6.57
N ASP A 12 23.47 -14.33 -6.95
CA ASP A 12 23.02 -15.42 -7.79
C ASP A 12 22.07 -16.36 -7.05
N VAL A 13 21.15 -16.94 -7.79
CA VAL A 13 20.25 -18.00 -7.34
C VAL A 13 20.24 -19.13 -8.38
N ALA A 14 20.01 -20.35 -7.92
CA ALA A 14 19.90 -21.50 -8.79
C ALA A 14 18.52 -21.52 -9.48
N PRO A 15 18.41 -21.36 -10.81
CA PRO A 15 17.12 -21.25 -11.49
C PRO A 15 16.21 -22.48 -11.30
N GLU A 16 16.80 -23.64 -11.12
CA GLU A 16 16.06 -24.88 -10.86
C GLU A 16 15.38 -24.90 -9.47
N GLN A 17 15.91 -24.15 -8.51
CA GLN A 17 15.37 -24.04 -7.15
C GLN A 17 14.51 -22.78 -6.94
N ASP A 18 14.59 -21.82 -7.84
CA ASP A 18 13.80 -20.59 -7.77
C ASP A 18 12.42 -20.79 -8.40
N ASP A 19 11.36 -20.40 -7.68
CA ASP A 19 9.97 -20.61 -8.11
C ASP A 19 9.63 -19.90 -9.44
N MET A 20 10.38 -18.87 -9.81
CA MET A 20 10.25 -18.16 -11.09
C MET A 20 11.37 -18.45 -12.09
N GLY A 21 12.32 -19.33 -11.74
CA GLY A 21 13.46 -19.69 -12.60
C GLY A 21 14.47 -18.56 -12.81
N ARG A 22 14.59 -17.64 -11.85
CA ARG A 22 15.53 -16.50 -11.93
C ARG A 22 16.95 -16.98 -11.72
N SER A 23 17.91 -16.31 -12.36
CA SER A 23 19.34 -16.59 -12.19
C SER A 23 20.00 -15.70 -11.12
N TRP A 24 19.38 -14.59 -10.79
CA TRP A 24 19.82 -13.68 -9.73
C TRP A 24 18.66 -12.93 -9.11
N VAL A 25 18.85 -12.36 -7.92
CA VAL A 25 17.92 -11.46 -7.23
C VAL A 25 18.70 -10.35 -6.52
N GLY A 26 18.01 -9.30 -6.11
CA GLY A 26 18.63 -8.17 -5.46
C GLY A 26 18.88 -7.00 -6.41
N PHE A 27 19.67 -6.02 -5.97
CA PHE A 27 19.95 -4.79 -6.70
C PHE A 27 21.43 -4.68 -7.05
N SER A 28 21.70 -4.21 -8.27
CA SER A 28 23.01 -3.72 -8.70
C SER A 28 22.83 -2.43 -9.49
N PRO A 29 23.69 -1.42 -9.30
CA PRO A 29 23.65 -0.18 -10.09
C PRO A 29 23.98 -0.38 -11.57
N THR A 30 24.50 -1.54 -11.95
CA THR A 30 24.80 -1.90 -13.34
C THR A 30 23.59 -2.47 -14.10
N HIS A 31 22.54 -2.84 -13.40
CA HIS A 31 21.31 -3.35 -14.01
C HIS A 31 20.33 -2.21 -14.30
N SER A 32 19.62 -2.31 -15.42
CA SER A 32 18.55 -1.39 -15.74
C SER A 32 17.37 -1.52 -14.76
N ALA A 33 16.52 -0.51 -14.71
CA ALA A 33 15.27 -0.57 -13.93
C ALA A 33 14.39 -1.75 -14.35
N GLN A 34 14.32 -2.04 -15.66
CA GLN A 34 13.57 -3.17 -16.21
C GLN A 34 14.15 -4.51 -15.74
N GLN A 35 15.46 -4.69 -15.83
CA GLN A 35 16.13 -5.92 -15.35
C GLN A 35 15.94 -6.10 -13.84
N THR A 36 16.08 -5.02 -13.06
CA THR A 36 15.84 -5.05 -11.62
C THR A 36 14.42 -5.46 -11.30
N TYR A 37 13.42 -4.92 -12.01
CA TYR A 37 12.03 -5.30 -11.84
C TYR A 37 11.80 -6.77 -12.18
N GLU A 38 12.20 -7.24 -13.36
CA GLU A 38 11.96 -8.61 -13.82
C GLU A 38 12.49 -9.67 -12.86
N GLN A 39 13.68 -9.45 -12.33
CA GLN A 39 14.33 -10.39 -11.41
C GLN A 39 13.80 -10.29 -9.96
N ASN A 40 13.14 -9.20 -9.59
CA ASN A 40 12.69 -8.99 -8.22
C ASN A 40 11.16 -8.88 -8.06
N ARG A 41 10.38 -8.92 -9.14
CA ARG A 41 8.93 -8.73 -9.09
C ARG A 41 8.16 -9.80 -8.32
N GLY A 42 8.77 -10.94 -8.05
CA GLY A 42 8.06 -12.09 -7.48
C GLY A 42 8.77 -12.84 -6.37
N VAL A 43 8.09 -13.90 -5.92
CA VAL A 43 8.46 -14.76 -4.79
C VAL A 43 8.32 -14.03 -3.44
N TRP A 44 7.35 -13.10 -3.37
CA TRP A 44 7.03 -12.35 -2.15
C TRP A 44 5.86 -12.98 -1.39
N VAL A 45 5.84 -12.80 -0.06
CA VAL A 45 4.66 -13.09 0.77
C VAL A 45 3.86 -11.80 0.89
N LEU A 46 2.74 -11.73 0.19
CA LEU A 46 1.89 -10.54 0.13
C LEU A 46 0.53 -10.81 0.80
N GLY A 47 0.06 -9.83 1.55
CA GLY A 47 -1.29 -9.84 2.08
C GLY A 47 -2.31 -9.26 1.08
N PRO A 48 -3.63 -9.35 1.37
CA PRO A 48 -4.70 -8.88 0.48
C PRO A 48 -4.61 -7.39 0.11
N ARG A 49 -3.93 -6.60 0.93
CA ARG A 49 -3.72 -5.17 0.66
C ARG A 49 -2.92 -4.94 -0.61
N ALA A 50 -1.92 -5.77 -0.89
CA ALA A 50 -1.04 -5.59 -2.04
C ALA A 50 -1.79 -5.52 -3.37
N ALA A 51 -2.89 -6.26 -3.51
CA ALA A 51 -3.72 -6.27 -4.72
C ALA A 51 -4.51 -4.96 -4.96
N ARG A 52 -4.48 -4.03 -4.01
CA ARG A 52 -5.18 -2.72 -4.11
C ARG A 52 -4.22 -1.57 -4.40
N GLU A 53 -2.91 -1.82 -4.38
CA GLU A 53 -1.92 -0.79 -4.60
C GLU A 53 -1.71 -0.58 -6.11
N GLN A 54 -1.71 0.67 -6.53
CA GLN A 54 -1.51 1.04 -7.94
C GLN A 54 -0.04 1.08 -8.34
N TYR A 55 0.84 1.24 -7.35
CA TYR A 55 2.27 1.36 -7.59
C TYR A 55 3.06 0.40 -6.70
N ALA A 56 4.17 -0.09 -7.25
CA ALA A 56 5.19 -0.83 -6.52
C ALA A 56 6.54 -0.12 -6.66
N THR A 57 7.34 -0.16 -5.59
CA THR A 57 8.69 0.37 -5.58
C THR A 57 9.68 -0.71 -5.18
N PHE A 58 10.88 -0.63 -5.69
CA PHE A 58 12.01 -1.46 -5.28
C PHE A 58 13.08 -0.55 -4.71
N SER A 59 13.42 -0.75 -3.44
CA SER A 59 14.39 0.07 -2.73
C SER A 59 15.63 -0.74 -2.37
N HIS A 60 16.78 -0.08 -2.36
CA HIS A 60 18.06 -0.62 -1.92
C HIS A 60 18.81 0.45 -1.11
N ASP A 61 19.43 0.04 -0.01
CA ASP A 61 20.08 0.93 0.96
C ASP A 61 19.20 2.10 1.41
N GLY A 62 17.92 1.78 1.66
CA GLY A 62 16.95 2.76 2.14
C GLY A 62 16.51 3.79 1.11
N ILE A 63 16.84 3.63 -0.17
CA ILE A 63 16.47 4.55 -1.25
C ILE A 63 15.68 3.81 -2.33
N VAL A 64 14.59 4.42 -2.80
CA VAL A 64 13.79 3.91 -3.93
C VAL A 64 14.61 4.00 -5.21
N ARG A 65 14.73 2.88 -5.93
CA ARG A 65 15.51 2.73 -7.16
C ARG A 65 14.66 2.52 -8.40
N VAL A 66 13.55 1.80 -8.25
CA VAL A 66 12.63 1.47 -9.36
C VAL A 66 11.21 1.70 -8.91
N VAL A 67 10.39 2.23 -9.80
CA VAL A 67 8.94 2.41 -9.61
C VAL A 67 8.19 1.69 -10.74
N VAL A 68 7.13 1.00 -10.39
CA VAL A 68 6.30 0.20 -11.29
C VAL A 68 4.84 0.58 -11.10
N GLU A 69 4.13 0.80 -12.19
CA GLU A 69 2.67 0.85 -12.21
C GLU A 69 2.14 -0.58 -12.22
N VAL A 70 1.30 -0.91 -11.24
CA VAL A 70 0.82 -2.29 -11.02
C VAL A 70 -0.45 -2.55 -11.81
N ASP A 71 -0.40 -3.55 -12.68
CA ASP A 71 -1.58 -4.06 -13.37
C ASP A 71 -2.34 -5.06 -12.50
N ARG A 72 -1.60 -6.00 -11.89
CA ARG A 72 -2.14 -7.04 -11.03
C ARG A 72 -1.09 -7.68 -10.12
N VAL A 73 -1.55 -8.39 -9.12
CA VAL A 73 -0.76 -9.33 -8.32
C VAL A 73 -1.17 -10.75 -8.72
N GLU A 74 -0.21 -11.58 -9.08
CA GLU A 74 -0.43 -12.97 -9.47
C GLU A 74 0.18 -13.95 -8.46
N THR A 75 -0.34 -15.18 -8.43
CA THR A 75 0.21 -16.24 -7.61
C THR A 75 1.37 -16.93 -8.33
N VAL A 76 2.48 -17.08 -7.63
CA VAL A 76 3.63 -17.87 -8.06
C VAL A 76 3.57 -19.23 -7.35
N PRO A 77 3.29 -20.32 -8.07
CA PRO A 77 3.28 -21.65 -7.47
C PRO A 77 4.68 -22.02 -6.97
N ALA A 78 4.75 -22.61 -5.78
CA ALA A 78 6.01 -23.14 -5.30
C ALA A 78 6.38 -24.40 -6.07
N LYS A 79 7.65 -24.54 -6.49
CA LYS A 79 8.18 -25.77 -7.09
C LYS A 79 8.18 -26.93 -6.11
N ASP A 80 8.39 -26.64 -4.85
CA ASP A 80 8.32 -27.60 -3.75
C ASP A 80 6.88 -27.63 -3.19
N ALA A 81 6.19 -28.74 -3.32
CA ALA A 81 4.81 -28.92 -2.85
C ALA A 81 4.63 -28.76 -1.33
N ALA A 82 5.71 -28.86 -0.54
CA ALA A 82 5.68 -28.59 0.89
C ALA A 82 5.68 -27.10 1.23
N LYS A 83 6.00 -26.23 0.27
CA LYS A 83 6.07 -24.78 0.43
C LYS A 83 4.78 -24.10 -0.02
N ARG A 84 4.47 -22.98 0.64
CA ARG A 84 3.34 -22.16 0.23
C ARG A 84 3.68 -21.38 -1.04
N SER A 85 2.68 -21.23 -1.92
CA SER A 85 2.74 -20.31 -3.05
C SER A 85 3.08 -18.89 -2.57
N LYS A 86 3.75 -18.16 -3.43
CA LYS A 86 4.16 -16.76 -3.25
C LYS A 86 3.36 -15.87 -4.19
N SER A 87 3.71 -14.62 -4.23
CA SER A 87 3.08 -13.64 -5.13
C SER A 87 4.13 -12.93 -5.97
N ALA A 88 3.72 -12.48 -7.15
CA ALA A 88 4.47 -11.58 -8.00
C ALA A 88 3.61 -10.37 -8.39
N VAL A 89 4.27 -9.22 -8.51
CA VAL A 89 3.67 -8.01 -9.06
C VAL A 89 3.88 -8.02 -10.57
N VAL A 90 2.81 -7.81 -11.33
CA VAL A 90 2.83 -7.62 -12.77
C VAL A 90 2.49 -6.18 -13.07
N GLY A 91 3.29 -5.53 -13.90
CA GLY A 91 3.09 -4.13 -14.23
C GLY A 91 4.17 -3.59 -15.17
N ARG A 92 4.18 -2.28 -15.31
CA ARG A 92 5.07 -1.53 -16.18
C ARG A 92 6.04 -0.68 -15.37
N VAL A 93 7.32 -0.79 -15.65
CA VAL A 93 8.35 0.11 -15.08
C VAL A 93 8.07 1.53 -15.57
N LEU A 94 8.05 2.48 -14.64
CA LEU A 94 7.92 3.89 -14.95
C LEU A 94 9.28 4.51 -15.20
N GLU A 95 9.35 5.42 -16.16
CA GLU A 95 10.56 6.13 -16.55
C GLU A 95 10.55 7.58 -16.10
N ALA A 96 11.70 8.23 -16.17
CA ALA A 96 11.84 9.66 -15.89
C ALA A 96 10.88 10.49 -16.77
N GLY A 97 10.26 11.50 -16.17
CA GLY A 97 9.18 12.29 -16.74
C GLY A 97 7.77 11.81 -16.36
N HIS A 98 7.62 10.62 -15.81
CA HIS A 98 6.36 10.20 -15.22
C HIS A 98 6.23 10.79 -13.80
N PRO A 99 5.12 11.48 -13.44
CA PRO A 99 5.00 12.20 -12.16
C PRO A 99 5.28 11.33 -10.93
N VAL A 100 4.82 10.07 -10.93
CA VAL A 100 5.03 9.15 -9.80
C VAL A 100 6.47 8.65 -9.74
N HIS A 101 7.12 8.41 -10.89
CA HIS A 101 8.55 8.08 -10.94
C HIS A 101 9.36 9.22 -10.32
N ASP A 102 9.16 10.46 -10.79
CA ASP A 102 9.94 11.62 -10.40
C ASP A 102 9.72 12.01 -8.92
N ALA A 103 8.54 11.68 -8.39
CA ALA A 103 8.22 11.89 -6.99
C ALA A 103 8.81 10.82 -6.04
N LEU A 104 9.04 9.58 -6.51
CA LEU A 104 9.43 8.46 -5.65
C LEU A 104 10.89 8.03 -5.82
N VAL A 105 11.42 8.03 -7.04
CA VAL A 105 12.83 7.62 -7.27
C VAL A 105 13.78 8.56 -6.52
N GLY A 106 14.74 7.96 -5.83
CA GLY A 106 15.69 8.71 -5.00
C GLY A 106 15.16 9.10 -3.60
N GLN A 107 13.87 8.89 -3.32
CA GLN A 107 13.32 9.19 -1.99
C GLN A 107 13.68 8.10 -0.97
N PRO A 108 13.76 8.46 0.31
CA PRO A 108 13.95 7.51 1.38
C PRO A 108 12.82 6.48 1.42
N ALA A 109 13.19 5.21 1.52
CA ALA A 109 12.27 4.12 1.82
C ALA A 109 12.32 3.83 3.33
N ASP A 110 11.22 3.25 3.84
CA ASP A 110 11.06 2.93 5.26
C ASP A 110 12.20 2.00 5.76
N PRO A 111 12.92 2.37 6.85
CA PRO A 111 14.02 1.58 7.40
C PRO A 111 13.58 0.30 8.12
N HIS A 112 12.27 0.00 8.21
CA HIS A 112 11.77 -1.18 8.90
C HIS A 112 12.44 -2.48 8.44
N ARG A 113 12.54 -3.41 9.36
CA ARG A 113 13.14 -4.73 9.14
C ARG A 113 12.37 -5.62 8.14
N ASN A 114 11.08 -5.34 7.94
CA ASN A 114 10.24 -6.08 7.02
C ASN A 114 10.68 -5.80 5.56
N PRO A 115 10.91 -6.83 4.74
CA PRO A 115 11.27 -6.65 3.33
C PRO A 115 10.13 -6.10 2.47
N VAL A 116 8.89 -6.15 2.93
CA VAL A 116 7.72 -5.56 2.26
C VAL A 116 7.12 -4.50 3.17
N THR A 117 7.10 -3.26 2.69
CA THR A 117 6.54 -2.09 3.38
C THR A 117 5.60 -1.32 2.45
N TYR A 118 5.07 -0.17 2.90
CA TYR A 118 4.19 0.66 2.08
C TYR A 118 4.62 2.12 2.21
N LEU A 119 4.82 2.76 1.06
CA LEU A 119 5.14 4.18 0.97
C LEU A 119 3.89 5.01 0.69
N PRO A 120 3.87 6.29 1.11
CA PRO A 120 2.85 7.23 0.68
C PRO A 120 2.76 7.28 -0.84
N ASP A 121 1.54 7.38 -1.36
CA ASP A 121 1.32 7.56 -2.78
C ASP A 121 1.42 9.06 -3.10
N PRO A 122 2.39 9.49 -3.90
CA PRO A 122 2.58 10.89 -4.21
C PRO A 122 1.44 11.50 -5.02
N SER A 123 0.66 10.68 -5.73
CA SER A 123 -0.51 11.14 -6.48
C SER A 123 -1.67 11.56 -5.58
N ASN A 124 -1.68 11.11 -4.33
CA ASN A 124 -2.74 11.40 -3.36
C ASN A 124 -2.47 12.61 -2.48
N GLY A 125 -1.52 13.48 -2.77
CA GLY A 125 -1.19 14.66 -1.96
C GLY A 125 -1.12 14.41 -0.44
N PRO A 126 -0.73 15.35 0.40
CA PRO A 126 -0.78 15.17 1.84
C PRO A 126 -2.25 14.98 2.27
N ARG A 127 -2.54 13.86 2.93
CA ARG A 127 -3.88 13.63 3.48
C ARG A 127 -4.19 14.72 4.48
N THR A 128 -5.33 15.35 4.27
CA THR A 128 -5.85 16.34 5.22
C THR A 128 -6.90 15.71 6.14
N CYS A 129 -7.05 16.29 7.31
CA CYS A 129 -8.01 15.84 8.30
C CYS A 129 -9.44 15.80 7.73
N GLY A 130 -10.12 14.68 7.86
CA GLY A 130 -11.47 14.46 7.36
C GLY A 130 -12.56 15.38 7.97
N CYS A 131 -12.21 16.18 8.99
CA CYS A 131 -13.11 17.23 9.51
C CYS A 131 -13.19 18.44 8.57
N GLY A 132 -12.26 18.62 7.65
CA GLY A 132 -12.19 19.76 6.74
C GLY A 132 -11.36 20.93 7.25
N CYS A 133 -10.60 20.78 8.35
CA CYS A 133 -9.75 21.86 8.88
C CYS A 133 -8.47 22.11 8.10
N GLY A 134 -8.16 21.32 7.06
CA GLY A 134 -6.96 21.44 6.24
C GLY A 134 -5.66 20.94 6.89
N THR A 135 -5.67 20.55 8.16
CA THR A 135 -4.48 20.04 8.85
C THR A 135 -4.05 18.70 8.26
N ALA A 136 -2.78 18.56 7.91
CA ALA A 136 -2.21 17.31 7.42
C ALA A 136 -2.28 16.22 8.52
N VAL A 137 -2.57 14.99 8.10
CA VAL A 137 -2.58 13.81 8.97
C VAL A 137 -1.63 12.74 8.44
N ALA A 138 -1.11 11.91 9.33
CA ALA A 138 -0.30 10.75 8.93
C ALA A 138 -1.13 9.77 8.10
N ASP A 139 -0.48 9.04 7.19
CA ASP A 139 -1.12 8.16 6.20
C ASP A 139 -2.08 7.12 6.76
N HIS A 140 -1.87 6.69 8.00
CA HIS A 140 -2.73 5.74 8.69
C HIS A 140 -3.91 6.38 9.44
N ARG A 141 -4.02 7.71 9.44
CA ARG A 141 -5.07 8.46 10.14
C ARG A 141 -6.00 9.17 9.17
N ALA A 142 -7.29 9.16 9.48
CA ALA A 142 -8.29 9.96 8.78
C ALA A 142 -8.52 11.32 9.44
N PHE A 143 -8.18 11.45 10.72
CA PHE A 143 -8.43 12.66 11.53
C PHE A 143 -7.22 12.99 12.42
N VAL A 144 -7.05 14.27 12.70
CA VAL A 144 -6.29 14.74 13.86
C VAL A 144 -7.00 14.23 15.12
N THR A 145 -6.26 13.90 16.16
CA THR A 145 -6.83 13.38 17.43
C THR A 145 -7.95 14.31 17.94
N GLY A 146 -9.12 13.75 18.20
CA GLY A 146 -10.30 14.47 18.68
C GLY A 146 -11.13 15.18 17.59
N HIS A 147 -10.61 15.31 16.36
CA HIS A 147 -11.34 15.97 15.26
C HIS A 147 -12.43 15.08 14.64
N ASP A 148 -12.39 13.79 14.83
CA ASP A 148 -13.44 12.85 14.45
C ASP A 148 -14.76 13.14 15.18
N GLN A 149 -14.70 13.23 16.51
CA GLN A 149 -15.86 13.57 17.33
C GLN A 149 -16.38 14.97 17.03
N ARG A 150 -15.49 15.94 16.93
CA ARG A 150 -15.86 17.31 16.54
C ARG A 150 -16.58 17.32 15.20
N ALA A 151 -16.07 16.64 14.20
CA ALA A 151 -16.66 16.57 12.86
C ALA A 151 -18.06 15.95 12.86
N VAL A 152 -18.27 14.92 13.69
CA VAL A 152 -19.60 14.30 13.89
C VAL A 152 -20.56 15.29 14.56
N HIS A 153 -20.16 15.90 15.68
CA HIS A 153 -20.98 16.86 16.40
C HIS A 153 -21.39 18.07 15.55
N GLU A 154 -20.45 18.65 14.80
CA GLU A 154 -20.76 19.79 13.92
C GLU A 154 -21.81 19.42 12.85
N ARG A 155 -21.72 18.21 12.28
CA ARG A 155 -22.69 17.73 11.29
C ARG A 155 -24.04 17.43 11.90
N ILE A 156 -24.08 16.79 13.07
CA ILE A 156 -25.28 16.51 13.84
C ILE A 156 -25.98 17.83 14.20
N THR A 157 -25.27 18.80 14.77
CA THR A 157 -25.82 20.09 15.12
C THR A 157 -26.37 20.82 13.90
N ARG A 158 -25.68 20.82 12.80
CA ARG A 158 -26.11 21.47 11.57
C ARG A 158 -27.37 20.85 10.97
N GLN A 159 -27.54 19.51 11.03
CA GLN A 159 -28.61 18.80 10.38
C GLN A 159 -29.84 18.59 11.30
N TRP A 160 -29.59 18.32 12.57
CA TRP A 160 -30.67 17.97 13.55
C TRP A 160 -30.73 18.91 14.76
N GLY A 161 -29.96 19.99 14.77
CA GLY A 161 -29.94 20.97 15.84
C GLY A 161 -29.24 20.51 17.14
N SER A 162 -29.24 19.22 17.43
CA SER A 162 -28.63 18.63 18.63
C SER A 162 -28.41 17.13 18.48
N THR A 163 -27.56 16.56 19.34
CA THR A 163 -27.38 15.11 19.44
C THR A 163 -28.70 14.39 19.76
N LEU A 164 -29.53 14.96 20.62
CA LEU A 164 -30.83 14.39 20.93
C LEU A 164 -31.77 14.42 19.72
N GLY A 165 -31.72 15.48 18.91
CA GLY A 165 -32.46 15.56 17.65
C GLY A 165 -32.05 14.46 16.67
N PHE A 166 -30.75 14.22 16.55
CA PHE A 166 -30.22 13.12 15.75
C PHE A 166 -30.68 11.75 16.27
N ILE A 167 -30.60 11.50 17.59
CA ILE A 167 -31.02 10.22 18.19
C ILE A 167 -32.50 9.97 17.90
N ARG A 168 -33.38 10.95 18.12
CA ARG A 168 -34.82 10.82 17.84
C ARG A 168 -35.09 10.51 16.37
N TRP A 169 -34.38 11.18 15.46
CA TRP A 169 -34.49 10.91 14.02
C TRP A 169 -34.01 9.49 13.67
N PHE A 170 -32.86 9.08 14.24
CA PHE A 170 -32.28 7.76 13.99
C PHE A 170 -33.22 6.64 14.47
N ASP A 171 -33.72 6.73 15.70
CA ASP A 171 -34.61 5.72 16.27
C ASP A 171 -35.96 5.63 15.50
N ALA A 172 -36.45 6.76 15.00
CA ALA A 172 -37.66 6.77 14.17
C ALA A 172 -37.41 6.16 12.77
N THR A 173 -36.20 6.36 12.22
CA THR A 173 -35.86 5.88 10.88
C THR A 173 -35.41 4.41 10.88
N TYR A 174 -34.71 4.00 11.94
CA TYR A 174 -34.13 2.65 12.12
C TYR A 174 -34.55 2.09 13.48
N PRO A 175 -35.84 1.73 13.66
CA PRO A 175 -36.30 1.14 14.91
C PRO A 175 -35.51 -0.12 15.24
N ALA A 176 -35.09 -0.26 16.50
CA ALA A 176 -34.42 -1.47 16.98
C ALA A 176 -35.28 -2.69 16.63
N LYS A 177 -34.66 -3.74 16.07
CA LYS A 177 -35.37 -5.01 15.91
C LYS A 177 -35.81 -5.46 17.29
N PRO A 178 -37.11 -5.85 17.48
CA PRO A 178 -37.52 -6.44 18.74
C PRO A 178 -36.60 -7.66 19.01
N ASP A 179 -36.05 -7.71 20.22
CA ASP A 179 -35.22 -8.82 20.67
C ASP A 179 -35.93 -10.12 20.37
N GLY A 180 -35.36 -10.92 19.49
CA GLY A 180 -35.92 -12.19 19.04
C GLY A 180 -36.14 -13.09 20.25
N GLN A 181 -37.38 -13.45 20.46
CA GLN A 181 -37.71 -14.65 21.20
C GLN A 181 -37.12 -15.82 20.44
N GLY A 182 -36.12 -16.48 21.00
CA GLY A 182 -35.49 -17.71 20.53
C GLY A 182 -34.97 -18.46 21.72
#